data_aa1a87dd31b7498a08258da169927f67
#
_entry.id   aa1a87dd31b7498a08258da169927f67
#
_cell.length_a   1.000
_cell.length_b   1.000
_cell.length_c   1.000
_cell.angle_alpha   90.00
_cell.angle_beta   90.00
_cell.angle_gamma   90.00
#
_symmetry.space_group_name_H-M   'P 1'
#
loop_
_entity.id
_entity.type
_entity.pdbx_description
1 polymer ?
#
loop_
_entity_poly.entity_id
_entity_poly.type
_entity_poly.pdbx_seq_one_letter_code
_entity_poly.pdbx_strand_id
1 'polypeptide(L)'
;MKRWMKIIKVPKFKYDAKTLLKWLWRSWRGNRLQATLNAVVGLLSVAVSLGQVWAVKHAIDVASHAVQGNIYWAVALMGGLILCDFALNISGIWIRNLLGIKAQNRMQQRMLDRILRSEWQGRERLHSGDVLNRLEGDVSQVVGFLTETIPSTLSVLALFLSAFFYLFSMDKLLSVVIVVMIPIFLAFSKVYMGKMRFLTRQVRDTDSKVQSVLQETIQHRMLIKTLESNSVMVERLENTQCELRSKVVRKTIFSVFSNLVLNFGFALGYLVAFLWAAVRMSAGSLTFGGMTAFLQLVNKIQGPARNLAKLVPAFVGVFTAAERLMELEENPLEEQGEPIEIDSPCGIRLEGVSYAYKAEQSEDDSASDA
;
A
#
# COMPACT_ATOMS: atom_id res chain seq x y z
N MET A 1 -3.30 -22.18 -9.57
CA MET A 1 -2.83 -20.80 -9.61
C MET A 1 -3.37 -20.01 -10.81
N LYS A 2 -3.34 -20.48 -12.06
CA LYS A 2 -3.85 -19.77 -13.27
C LYS A 2 -5.36 -19.38 -13.23
N ARG A 3 -6.20 -20.07 -12.49
CA ARG A 3 -7.66 -19.79 -12.41
C ARG A 3 -8.00 -18.63 -11.44
N TRP A 4 -7.11 -18.32 -10.50
CA TRP A 4 -7.25 -17.23 -9.53
C TRP A 4 -6.90 -15.86 -10.14
N MET A 5 -6.00 -15.79 -11.13
CA MET A 5 -5.60 -14.56 -11.82
C MET A 5 -6.65 -14.01 -12.79
N LYS A 6 -7.61 -14.85 -13.25
CA LYS A 6 -8.68 -14.39 -14.16
C LYS A 6 -9.77 -13.53 -13.49
N ILE A 7 -9.82 -13.49 -12.15
CA ILE A 7 -10.87 -12.78 -11.39
C ILE A 7 -10.46 -11.35 -11.03
N ILE A 8 -9.17 -11.07 -10.97
CA ILE A 8 -8.61 -9.73 -10.87
C ILE A 8 -8.19 -9.39 -12.30
N LYS A 9 -8.90 -8.46 -12.97
CA LYS A 9 -8.37 -7.84 -14.19
C LYS A 9 -7.11 -7.08 -13.79
N VAL A 10 -5.99 -7.78 -13.73
CA VAL A 10 -4.67 -7.15 -13.61
C VAL A 10 -4.46 -6.39 -14.91
N PRO A 11 -4.12 -5.10 -14.88
CA PRO A 11 -3.77 -4.36 -16.09
C PRO A 11 -2.71 -5.17 -16.85
N LYS A 12 -2.79 -5.18 -18.18
CA LYS A 12 -1.72 -5.75 -18.98
C LYS A 12 -0.50 -4.85 -18.81
N PHE A 13 0.50 -5.34 -18.13
CA PHE A 13 1.78 -4.66 -17.98
C PHE A 13 2.58 -4.83 -19.29
N LYS A 14 3.33 -3.80 -19.68
CA LYS A 14 4.24 -3.82 -20.83
C LYS A 14 5.38 -4.83 -20.60
N TYR A 15 5.83 -4.93 -19.33
CA TYR A 15 6.91 -5.81 -18.93
C TYR A 15 6.41 -7.05 -18.18
N ASP A 16 7.13 -8.17 -18.33
CA ASP A 16 6.84 -9.38 -17.56
C ASP A 16 7.04 -9.15 -16.05
N ALA A 17 6.18 -9.75 -15.25
CA ALA A 17 6.23 -9.63 -13.79
C ALA A 17 7.61 -10.00 -13.20
N LYS A 18 8.35 -10.91 -13.83
CA LYS A 18 9.72 -11.27 -13.43
C LYS A 18 10.69 -10.12 -13.64
N THR A 19 10.56 -9.38 -14.72
CA THR A 19 11.40 -8.22 -15.05
C THR A 19 11.15 -7.08 -14.08
N LEU A 20 9.87 -6.80 -13.77
CA LEU A 20 9.48 -5.80 -12.77
C LEU A 20 10.03 -6.16 -11.38
N LEU A 21 9.90 -7.41 -10.94
CA LEU A 21 10.44 -7.86 -9.66
C LEU A 21 11.98 -7.78 -9.62
N LYS A 22 12.67 -8.12 -10.73
CA LYS A 22 14.13 -8.01 -10.83
C LYS A 22 14.57 -6.55 -10.76
N TRP A 23 13.84 -5.64 -11.40
CA TRP A 23 14.10 -4.21 -11.36
C TRP A 23 13.87 -3.65 -9.95
N LEU A 24 12.77 -3.97 -9.29
CA LEU A 24 12.50 -3.61 -7.90
C LEU A 24 13.60 -4.11 -6.96
N TRP A 25 14.06 -5.35 -7.14
CA TRP A 25 15.16 -5.92 -6.37
C TRP A 25 16.49 -5.21 -6.60
N ARG A 26 16.76 -4.80 -7.85
CA ARG A 26 17.94 -4.00 -8.20
C ARG A 26 17.88 -2.61 -7.58
N SER A 27 16.74 -1.96 -7.65
CA SER A 27 16.48 -0.64 -7.05
C SER A 27 16.63 -0.66 -5.53
N TRP A 28 16.38 -1.81 -4.90
CA TRP A 28 16.53 -2.03 -3.46
C TRP A 28 18.00 -2.09 -2.98
N ARG A 29 18.97 -2.32 -3.85
CA ARG A 29 20.38 -2.53 -3.46
C ARG A 29 20.97 -1.41 -2.60
N GLY A 30 20.58 -0.16 -2.82
CA GLY A 30 21.04 1.00 -2.03
C GLY A 30 20.40 1.14 -0.64
N ASN A 31 19.29 0.46 -0.36
CA ASN A 31 18.47 0.66 0.83
C ASN A 31 18.21 -0.64 1.62
N ARG A 32 19.00 -1.69 1.39
CA ARG A 32 18.81 -3.01 2.03
C ARG A 32 18.95 -2.97 3.54
N LEU A 33 19.97 -2.27 4.04
CA LEU A 33 20.19 -2.15 5.49
C LEU A 33 18.99 -1.55 6.20
N GLN A 34 18.33 -0.59 5.57
CA GLN A 34 17.16 0.09 6.12
C GLN A 34 15.95 -0.83 6.18
N ALA A 35 15.67 -1.54 5.08
CA ALA A 35 14.57 -2.49 5.04
C ALA A 35 14.78 -3.66 6.00
N THR A 36 16.03 -4.14 6.15
CA THR A 36 16.34 -5.19 7.13
C THR A 36 16.18 -4.68 8.56
N LEU A 37 16.63 -3.47 8.89
CA LEU A 37 16.41 -2.86 10.21
C LEU A 37 14.90 -2.72 10.51
N ASN A 38 14.13 -2.24 9.54
CA ASN A 38 12.68 -2.11 9.73
C ASN A 38 11.99 -3.48 9.90
N ALA A 39 12.43 -4.49 9.14
CA ALA A 39 11.93 -5.86 9.29
C ALA A 39 12.29 -6.46 10.66
N VAL A 40 13.53 -6.26 11.12
CA VAL A 40 13.99 -6.72 12.44
C VAL A 40 13.19 -6.06 13.57
N VAL A 41 13.02 -4.74 13.54
CA VAL A 41 12.20 -4.01 14.53
C VAL A 41 10.77 -4.51 14.48
N GLY A 42 10.20 -4.74 13.30
CA GLY A 42 8.85 -5.29 13.14
C GLY A 42 8.72 -6.70 13.72
N LEU A 43 9.71 -7.58 13.51
CA LEU A 43 9.71 -8.93 14.08
C LEU A 43 9.89 -8.91 15.61
N LEU A 44 10.75 -8.02 16.13
CA LEU A 44 10.89 -7.82 17.58
C LEU A 44 9.58 -7.31 18.19
N SER A 45 8.89 -6.38 17.53
CA SER A 45 7.56 -5.92 17.98
C SER A 45 6.54 -7.06 18.01
N VAL A 46 6.58 -7.99 17.07
CA VAL A 46 5.76 -9.21 17.09
C VAL A 46 6.08 -10.07 18.31
N ALA A 47 7.35 -10.30 18.61
CA ALA A 47 7.77 -11.11 19.76
C ALA A 47 7.33 -10.45 21.09
N VAL A 48 7.53 -9.14 21.23
CA VAL A 48 7.08 -8.37 22.39
C VAL A 48 5.55 -8.40 22.51
N SER A 49 4.83 -8.26 21.42
CA SER A 49 3.37 -8.31 21.36
C SER A 49 2.79 -9.65 21.83
N LEU A 50 3.44 -10.77 21.51
CA LEU A 50 3.07 -12.09 22.03
C LEU A 50 3.52 -12.28 23.48
N GLY A 51 4.69 -11.74 23.83
CA GLY A 51 5.15 -11.68 25.23
C GLY A 51 4.17 -10.95 26.14
N GLN A 52 3.57 -9.85 25.66
CA GLN A 52 2.50 -9.14 26.37
C GLN A 52 1.28 -10.03 26.65
N VAL A 53 0.84 -10.84 25.65
CA VAL A 53 -0.27 -11.80 25.84
C VAL A 53 0.08 -12.80 26.93
N TRP A 54 1.31 -13.32 26.91
CA TRP A 54 1.78 -14.26 27.94
C TRP A 54 1.88 -13.59 29.32
N ALA A 55 2.41 -12.36 29.39
CA ALA A 55 2.54 -11.63 30.64
C ALA A 55 1.18 -11.27 31.26
N VAL A 56 0.21 -10.86 30.44
CA VAL A 56 -1.18 -10.60 30.88
C VAL A 56 -1.81 -11.90 31.42
N LYS A 57 -1.65 -13.02 30.70
CA LYS A 57 -2.11 -14.32 31.19
C LYS A 57 -1.50 -14.62 32.55
N HIS A 58 -0.18 -14.54 32.67
CA HIS A 58 0.52 -14.85 33.91
C HIS A 58 0.10 -13.94 35.07
N ALA A 59 -0.02 -12.64 34.82
CA ALA A 59 -0.47 -11.70 35.85
C ALA A 59 -1.88 -11.99 36.38
N ILE A 60 -2.80 -12.36 35.48
CA ILE A 60 -4.17 -12.74 35.85
C ILE A 60 -4.21 -14.07 36.58
N ASP A 61 -3.41 -15.06 36.14
CA ASP A 61 -3.34 -16.38 36.78
C ASP A 61 -2.76 -16.27 38.20
N VAL A 62 -1.77 -15.39 38.44
CA VAL A 62 -1.25 -15.07 39.76
C VAL A 62 -2.31 -14.33 40.62
N ALA A 63 -3.00 -13.35 40.04
CA ALA A 63 -4.04 -12.58 40.72
C ALA A 63 -5.26 -13.43 41.13
N SER A 64 -5.60 -14.45 40.30
CA SER A 64 -6.69 -15.39 40.57
C SER A 64 -6.27 -16.57 41.44
N HIS A 65 -5.03 -16.59 41.95
CA HIS A 65 -4.45 -17.68 42.75
C HIS A 65 -4.39 -19.02 42.00
N ALA A 66 -4.51 -19.03 40.67
CA ALA A 66 -4.36 -20.23 39.83
C ALA A 66 -2.89 -20.67 39.72
N VAL A 67 -1.95 -19.73 39.88
CA VAL A 67 -0.50 -19.98 39.89
C VAL A 67 0.11 -19.22 41.09
N GLN A 68 1.03 -19.88 41.78
CA GLN A 68 1.78 -19.21 42.87
C GLN A 68 2.80 -18.24 42.25
N GLY A 69 2.80 -17.00 42.70
CA GLY A 69 3.73 -15.98 42.23
C GLY A 69 3.51 -14.63 42.92
N ASN A 70 4.45 -13.72 42.74
CA ASN A 70 4.35 -12.36 43.25
C ASN A 70 3.70 -11.46 42.21
N ILE A 71 2.53 -10.90 42.51
CA ILE A 71 1.75 -10.05 41.60
C ILE A 71 2.54 -8.81 41.16
N TYR A 72 3.37 -8.24 42.07
CA TYR A 72 4.16 -7.06 41.74
C TYR A 72 5.19 -7.35 40.62
N TRP A 73 5.82 -8.52 40.63
CA TRP A 73 6.73 -8.96 39.56
C TRP A 73 6.01 -9.22 38.26
N ALA A 74 4.83 -9.82 38.29
CA ALA A 74 4.03 -10.08 37.08
C ALA A 74 3.59 -8.75 36.44
N VAL A 75 3.15 -7.77 37.24
CA VAL A 75 2.77 -6.44 36.76
C VAL A 75 3.98 -5.66 36.27
N ALA A 76 5.11 -5.71 36.98
CA ALA A 76 6.36 -5.06 36.53
C ALA A 76 6.85 -5.61 35.18
N LEU A 77 6.81 -6.91 34.97
CA LEU A 77 7.15 -7.55 33.70
C LEU A 77 6.21 -7.11 32.57
N MET A 78 4.90 -7.05 32.84
CA MET A 78 3.93 -6.54 31.87
C MET A 78 4.21 -5.07 31.52
N GLY A 79 4.49 -4.23 32.52
CA GLY A 79 4.87 -2.83 32.31
C GLY A 79 6.14 -2.67 31.50
N GLY A 80 7.16 -3.48 31.77
CA GLY A 80 8.40 -3.53 31.00
C GLY A 80 8.18 -3.88 29.53
N LEU A 81 7.33 -4.88 29.24
CA LEU A 81 6.98 -5.25 27.86
C LEU A 81 6.16 -4.15 27.16
N ILE A 82 5.29 -3.43 27.85
CA ILE A 82 4.57 -2.29 27.29
C ILE A 82 5.53 -1.16 26.94
N LEU A 83 6.46 -0.82 27.83
CA LEU A 83 7.49 0.20 27.55
C LEU A 83 8.39 -0.22 26.37
N CYS A 84 8.76 -1.49 26.30
CA CYS A 84 9.52 -2.04 25.18
C CYS A 84 8.76 -1.93 23.86
N ASP A 85 7.46 -2.21 23.85
CA ASP A 85 6.60 -2.06 22.67
C ASP A 85 6.53 -0.60 22.21
N PHE A 86 6.35 0.34 23.13
CA PHE A 86 6.41 1.78 22.80
C PHE A 86 7.76 2.19 22.23
N ALA A 87 8.87 1.74 22.81
CA ALA A 87 10.21 2.04 22.30
C ALA A 87 10.43 1.48 20.89
N LEU A 88 10.01 0.24 20.64
CA LEU A 88 10.07 -0.39 19.33
C LEU A 88 9.19 0.33 18.30
N ASN A 89 7.99 0.75 18.71
CA ASN A 89 7.06 1.46 17.83
C ASN A 89 7.61 2.83 17.44
N ILE A 90 8.12 3.61 18.40
CA ILE A 90 8.76 4.90 18.14
C ILE A 90 9.99 4.71 17.23
N SER A 91 10.85 3.73 17.54
CA SER A 91 12.02 3.40 16.72
C SER A 91 11.62 3.01 15.29
N GLY A 92 10.54 2.22 15.14
CA GLY A 92 10.01 1.84 13.84
C GLY A 92 9.49 3.02 13.02
N ILE A 93 8.78 3.98 13.65
CA ILE A 93 8.32 5.21 13.00
C ILE A 93 9.53 6.05 12.56
N TRP A 94 10.51 6.22 13.44
CA TRP A 94 11.73 6.97 13.14
C TRP A 94 12.50 6.37 11.97
N ILE A 95 12.72 5.06 12.00
CA ILE A 95 13.41 4.31 10.94
C ILE A 95 12.66 4.48 9.61
N ARG A 96 11.36 4.25 9.57
CA ARG A 96 10.55 4.39 8.34
C ARG A 96 10.64 5.79 7.74
N ASN A 97 10.42 6.82 8.54
CA ASN A 97 10.37 8.20 8.05
C ASN A 97 11.75 8.69 7.61
N LEU A 98 12.76 8.56 8.47
CA LEU A 98 14.10 9.08 8.16
C LEU A 98 14.77 8.33 7.01
N LEU A 99 14.63 7.00 7.02
CA LEU A 99 15.27 6.18 6.00
C LEU A 99 14.44 6.15 4.70
N GLY A 100 13.12 6.24 4.80
CA GLY A 100 12.23 6.39 3.65
C GLY A 100 12.57 7.61 2.82
N ILE A 101 12.70 8.79 3.47
CA ILE A 101 13.04 10.03 2.75
C ILE A 101 14.44 9.97 2.12
N LYS A 102 15.43 9.40 2.82
CA LYS A 102 16.77 9.20 2.24
C LYS A 102 16.76 8.30 1.00
N ALA A 103 15.98 7.24 1.04
CA ALA A 103 15.80 6.33 -0.09
C ALA A 103 15.10 7.01 -1.27
N GLN A 104 14.07 7.81 -0.99
CA GLN A 104 13.33 8.58 -1.98
C GLN A 104 14.24 9.61 -2.66
N ASN A 105 14.93 10.43 -1.89
CA ASN A 105 15.85 11.44 -2.43
C ASN A 105 16.93 10.81 -3.32
N ARG A 106 17.53 9.70 -2.88
CA ARG A 106 18.54 8.99 -3.68
C ARG A 106 17.97 8.46 -4.99
N MET A 107 16.74 7.93 -4.97
CA MET A 107 16.11 7.42 -6.18
C MET A 107 15.72 8.56 -7.12
N GLN A 108 15.19 9.66 -6.59
CA GLN A 108 14.90 10.87 -7.37
C GLN A 108 16.16 11.43 -8.04
N GLN A 109 17.25 11.57 -7.28
CA GLN A 109 18.53 12.05 -7.82
C GLN A 109 19.06 11.14 -8.94
N ARG A 110 18.98 9.82 -8.75
CA ARG A 110 19.38 8.85 -9.76
C ARG A 110 18.54 8.94 -11.03
N MET A 111 17.22 9.07 -10.88
CA MET A 111 16.31 9.20 -12.04
C MET A 111 16.52 10.52 -12.75
N LEU A 112 16.69 11.61 -12.01
CA LEU A 112 16.98 12.93 -12.59
C LEU A 112 18.32 12.93 -13.34
N ASP A 113 19.39 12.39 -12.75
CA ASP A 113 20.70 12.26 -13.43
C ASP A 113 20.56 11.48 -14.74
N ARG A 114 19.78 10.39 -14.74
CA ARG A 114 19.53 9.61 -15.94
C ARG A 114 18.74 10.36 -17.00
N ILE A 115 17.74 11.15 -16.61
CA ILE A 115 16.97 11.98 -17.55
C ILE A 115 17.86 13.05 -18.17
N LEU A 116 18.71 13.71 -17.35
CA LEU A 116 19.60 14.77 -17.81
C LEU A 116 20.71 14.24 -18.75
N ARG A 117 21.08 12.97 -18.65
CA ARG A 117 22.06 12.32 -19.51
C ARG A 117 21.43 11.55 -20.66
N SER A 118 20.12 11.54 -20.77
CA SER A 118 19.44 10.84 -21.89
C SER A 118 19.57 11.65 -23.16
N GLU A 119 19.74 10.95 -24.29
CA GLU A 119 19.83 11.53 -25.63
C GLU A 119 18.59 12.37 -25.91
N TRP A 120 18.81 13.64 -26.28
CA TRP A 120 17.73 14.52 -26.69
C TRP A 120 17.34 14.24 -28.15
N GLN A 121 16.14 13.72 -28.36
CA GLN A 121 15.67 13.32 -29.68
C GLN A 121 14.88 14.44 -30.42
N GLY A 122 15.01 15.70 -29.96
CA GLY A 122 14.35 16.84 -30.62
C GLY A 122 12.87 17.01 -30.28
N ARG A 123 12.24 16.02 -29.67
CA ARG A 123 10.85 16.06 -29.23
C ARG A 123 10.75 15.34 -27.89
N GLU A 124 10.33 16.04 -26.87
CA GLU A 124 10.07 15.41 -25.57
C GLU A 124 8.85 14.48 -25.71
N ARG A 125 9.06 13.18 -25.53
CA ARG A 125 7.98 12.17 -25.53
C ARG A 125 7.02 12.38 -24.37
N LEU A 126 7.49 12.96 -23.27
CA LEU A 126 6.76 13.19 -22.03
C LEU A 126 6.70 14.67 -21.72
N HIS A 127 5.53 15.17 -21.39
CA HIS A 127 5.39 16.53 -20.87
C HIS A 127 6.12 16.68 -19.53
N SER A 128 6.70 17.82 -19.27
CA SER A 128 7.43 18.13 -18.02
C SER A 128 6.63 17.79 -16.75
N GLY A 129 5.30 18.00 -16.78
CA GLY A 129 4.40 17.61 -15.70
C GLY A 129 4.29 16.11 -15.49
N ASP A 130 4.37 15.27 -16.55
CA ASP A 130 4.36 13.81 -16.41
C ASP A 130 5.69 13.32 -15.83
N VAL A 131 6.81 13.88 -16.29
CA VAL A 131 8.15 13.59 -15.74
C VAL A 131 8.22 13.93 -14.26
N LEU A 132 7.71 15.11 -13.88
CA LEU A 132 7.64 15.53 -12.47
C LEU A 132 6.80 14.55 -11.64
N ASN A 133 5.62 14.16 -12.13
CA ASN A 133 4.75 13.21 -11.44
C ASN A 133 5.40 11.83 -11.29
N ARG A 134 6.19 11.37 -12.27
CA ARG A 134 6.97 10.14 -12.16
C ARG A 134 8.08 10.26 -11.14
N LEU A 135 8.83 11.37 -11.13
CA LEU A 135 9.92 11.61 -10.18
C LEU A 135 9.43 11.77 -8.74
N GLU A 136 8.25 12.33 -8.52
CA GLU A 136 7.69 12.55 -7.19
C GLU A 136 6.76 11.40 -6.76
N GLY A 137 5.73 11.14 -7.54
CA GLY A 137 4.66 10.19 -7.21
C GLY A 137 5.11 8.74 -7.35
N ASP A 138 5.61 8.35 -8.54
CA ASP A 138 5.95 6.96 -8.80
C ASP A 138 7.19 6.52 -7.99
N VAL A 139 8.19 7.40 -7.82
CA VAL A 139 9.35 7.13 -6.95
C VAL A 139 8.91 6.96 -5.50
N SER A 140 8.06 7.84 -4.98
CA SER A 140 7.54 7.73 -3.61
C SER A 140 6.78 6.42 -3.41
N GLN A 141 5.97 6.00 -4.40
CA GLN A 141 5.21 4.77 -4.34
C GLN A 141 6.10 3.52 -4.35
N VAL A 142 7.13 3.48 -5.19
CA VAL A 142 8.09 2.37 -5.26
C VAL A 142 8.91 2.29 -3.98
N VAL A 143 9.44 3.41 -3.51
CA VAL A 143 10.24 3.46 -2.28
C VAL A 143 9.40 3.08 -1.07
N GLY A 144 8.19 3.65 -0.91
CA GLY A 144 7.28 3.32 0.18
C GLY A 144 6.92 1.83 0.20
N PHE A 145 6.74 1.22 -0.97
CA PHE A 145 6.51 -0.22 -1.05
C PHE A 145 7.71 -1.04 -0.56
N LEU A 146 8.92 -0.68 -0.98
CA LEU A 146 10.14 -1.42 -0.62
C LEU A 146 10.53 -1.22 0.85
N THR A 147 10.38 -0.02 1.40
CA THR A 147 10.85 0.34 2.74
C THR A 147 9.81 0.17 3.84
N GLU A 148 8.52 0.20 3.49
CA GLU A 148 7.42 0.13 4.45
C GLU A 148 6.50 -1.07 4.20
N THR A 149 5.96 -1.22 2.96
CA THR A 149 4.92 -2.24 2.69
C THR A 149 5.48 -3.66 2.80
N ILE A 150 6.66 -3.95 2.26
CA ILE A 150 7.27 -5.28 2.36
C ILE A 150 7.61 -5.64 3.82
N PRO A 151 8.35 -4.80 4.60
CA PRO A 151 8.66 -5.11 5.99
C PRO A 151 7.41 -5.24 6.88
N SER A 152 6.42 -4.35 6.72
CA SER A 152 5.17 -4.43 7.48
C SER A 152 4.37 -5.70 7.14
N THR A 153 4.34 -6.10 5.87
CA THR A 153 3.70 -7.36 5.46
C THR A 153 4.36 -8.57 6.09
N LEU A 154 5.71 -8.58 6.14
CA LEU A 154 6.45 -9.65 6.79
C LEU A 154 6.11 -9.73 8.28
N SER A 155 6.06 -8.59 8.98
CA SER A 155 5.68 -8.51 10.40
C SER A 155 4.24 -8.96 10.63
N VAL A 156 3.31 -8.57 9.76
CA VAL A 156 1.90 -8.99 9.81
C VAL A 156 1.76 -10.51 9.62
N LEU A 157 2.49 -11.08 8.66
CA LEU A 157 2.51 -12.53 8.45
C LEU A 157 3.15 -13.27 9.64
N ALA A 158 4.26 -12.75 10.18
CA ALA A 158 4.91 -13.31 11.35
C ALA A 158 3.98 -13.28 12.56
N LEU A 159 3.26 -12.17 12.79
CA LEU A 159 2.27 -12.05 13.88
C LEU A 159 1.14 -13.07 13.70
N PHE A 160 0.62 -13.19 12.48
CA PHE A 160 -0.45 -14.14 12.17
C PHE A 160 -0.02 -15.58 12.45
N LEU A 161 1.15 -15.99 11.93
CA LEU A 161 1.67 -17.33 12.12
C LEU A 161 1.98 -17.62 13.60
N SER A 162 2.66 -16.70 14.29
CA SER A 162 3.03 -16.90 15.69
C SER A 162 1.80 -16.92 16.60
N ALA A 163 0.82 -16.04 16.36
CA ALA A 163 -0.43 -16.04 17.11
C ALA A 163 -1.24 -17.34 16.85
N PHE A 164 -1.23 -17.83 15.61
CA PHE A 164 -1.84 -19.11 15.27
C PHE A 164 -1.17 -20.28 16.00
N PHE A 165 0.16 -20.39 15.97
CA PHE A 165 0.88 -21.46 16.66
C PHE A 165 0.70 -21.37 18.18
N TYR A 166 0.66 -20.16 18.74
CA TYR A 166 0.41 -20.01 20.16
C TYR A 166 -1.03 -20.44 20.52
N LEU A 167 -2.03 -20.02 19.73
CA LEU A 167 -3.41 -20.46 19.92
C LEU A 167 -3.55 -21.98 19.76
N PHE A 168 -2.86 -22.56 18.76
CA PHE A 168 -2.84 -24.01 18.49
C PHE A 168 -2.24 -24.81 19.64
N SER A 169 -1.26 -24.26 20.36
CA SER A 169 -0.71 -24.88 21.58
C SER A 169 -1.69 -24.88 22.75
N MET A 170 -2.64 -23.93 22.76
CA MET A 170 -3.67 -23.86 23.81
C MET A 170 -4.89 -24.72 23.49
N ASP A 171 -5.41 -24.64 22.26
CA ASP A 171 -6.54 -25.44 21.80
C ASP A 171 -6.46 -25.68 20.28
N LYS A 172 -6.29 -26.94 19.88
CA LYS A 172 -6.11 -27.33 18.46
C LYS A 172 -7.37 -27.13 17.65
N LEU A 173 -8.54 -27.52 18.20
CA LEU A 173 -9.80 -27.49 17.44
C LEU A 173 -10.23 -26.09 17.12
N LEU A 174 -10.19 -25.19 18.10
CA LEU A 174 -10.63 -23.83 17.92
C LEU A 174 -9.68 -23.02 17.02
N SER A 175 -8.38 -23.26 17.11
CA SER A 175 -7.39 -22.62 16.23
C SER A 175 -7.71 -22.90 14.76
N VAL A 176 -8.05 -24.14 14.44
CA VAL A 176 -8.44 -24.53 13.07
C VAL A 176 -9.76 -23.86 12.67
N VAL A 177 -10.76 -23.83 13.56
CA VAL A 177 -12.06 -23.17 13.28
C VAL A 177 -11.87 -21.69 12.95
N ILE A 178 -11.06 -20.95 13.73
CA ILE A 178 -10.82 -19.53 13.50
C ILE A 178 -10.11 -19.31 12.17
N VAL A 179 -9.09 -20.12 11.86
CA VAL A 179 -8.36 -19.98 10.59
C VAL A 179 -9.24 -20.32 9.39
N VAL A 180 -10.10 -21.32 9.48
CA VAL A 180 -11.05 -21.68 8.42
C VAL A 180 -12.12 -20.59 8.21
N MET A 181 -12.51 -19.89 9.25
CA MET A 181 -13.44 -18.76 9.10
C MET A 181 -12.86 -17.62 8.26
N ILE A 182 -11.54 -17.37 8.28
CA ILE A 182 -10.90 -16.29 7.53
C ILE A 182 -11.14 -16.39 6.02
N PRO A 183 -10.82 -17.49 5.33
CA PRO A 183 -11.07 -17.61 3.90
C PRO A 183 -12.55 -17.54 3.53
N ILE A 184 -13.45 -17.96 4.42
CA ILE A 184 -14.89 -17.82 4.23
C ILE A 184 -15.25 -16.33 4.17
N PHE A 185 -14.82 -15.52 5.13
CA PHE A 185 -15.05 -14.07 5.12
C PHE A 185 -14.37 -13.35 3.96
N LEU A 186 -13.17 -13.80 3.57
CA LEU A 186 -12.47 -13.28 2.38
C LEU A 186 -13.24 -13.62 1.09
N ALA A 187 -13.91 -14.75 1.01
CA ALA A 187 -14.74 -15.12 -0.13
C ALA A 187 -15.99 -14.20 -0.24
N PHE A 188 -16.65 -13.90 0.87
CA PHE A 188 -17.73 -12.91 0.91
C PHE A 188 -17.26 -11.52 0.52
N SER A 189 -16.05 -11.12 0.92
CA SER A 189 -15.44 -9.86 0.54
C SER A 189 -15.27 -9.68 -0.97
N LYS A 190 -15.10 -10.75 -1.75
CA LYS A 190 -14.96 -10.66 -3.22
C LYS A 190 -16.23 -10.17 -3.92
N VAL A 191 -17.40 -10.66 -3.51
CA VAL A 191 -18.69 -10.25 -4.07
C VAL A 191 -18.91 -8.76 -3.84
N TYR A 192 -18.59 -8.30 -2.65
CA TYR A 192 -18.61 -6.90 -2.27
C TYR A 192 -17.66 -6.03 -3.10
N MET A 193 -16.41 -6.46 -3.31
CA MET A 193 -15.40 -5.67 -4.02
C MET A 193 -15.79 -5.34 -5.46
N GLY A 194 -16.48 -6.23 -6.16
CA GLY A 194 -16.95 -5.98 -7.53
C GLY A 194 -17.89 -4.80 -7.61
N LYS A 195 -18.93 -4.80 -6.77
CA LYS A 195 -19.94 -3.73 -6.71
C LYS A 195 -19.35 -2.41 -6.19
N MET A 196 -18.44 -2.49 -5.22
CA MET A 196 -17.77 -1.31 -4.68
C MET A 196 -16.90 -0.61 -5.73
N ARG A 197 -16.15 -1.36 -6.55
CA ARG A 197 -15.38 -0.80 -7.68
C ARG A 197 -16.29 -0.10 -8.69
N PHE A 198 -17.42 -0.69 -9.03
CA PHE A 198 -18.38 -0.08 -9.93
C PHE A 198 -18.92 1.25 -9.39
N LEU A 199 -19.34 1.28 -8.11
CA LEU A 199 -19.84 2.50 -7.47
C LEU A 199 -18.74 3.56 -7.34
N THR A 200 -17.51 3.15 -7.03
CA THR A 200 -16.36 4.06 -6.96
C THR A 200 -16.05 4.67 -8.32
N ARG A 201 -16.15 3.87 -9.40
CA ARG A 201 -15.97 4.40 -10.76
C ARG A 201 -17.05 5.42 -11.12
N GLN A 202 -18.33 5.15 -10.81
CA GLN A 202 -19.40 6.12 -11.03
C GLN A 202 -19.15 7.45 -10.30
N VAL A 203 -18.67 7.39 -9.05
CA VAL A 203 -18.32 8.60 -8.29
C VAL A 203 -17.18 9.36 -8.98
N ARG A 204 -16.12 8.67 -9.40
CA ARG A 204 -14.98 9.31 -10.10
C ARG A 204 -15.39 9.94 -11.43
N ASP A 205 -16.20 9.24 -12.22
CA ASP A 205 -16.66 9.73 -13.52
C ASP A 205 -17.51 11.02 -13.33
N THR A 206 -18.33 11.07 -12.28
CA THR A 206 -19.13 12.26 -11.97
C THR A 206 -18.29 13.39 -11.34
N ASP A 207 -17.31 13.05 -10.50
CA ASP A 207 -16.36 14.01 -9.94
C ASP A 207 -15.52 14.68 -11.05
N SER A 208 -15.10 13.91 -12.05
CA SER A 208 -14.43 14.46 -13.24
C SER A 208 -15.31 15.45 -14.01
N LYS A 209 -16.66 15.21 -14.08
CA LYS A 209 -17.58 16.17 -14.67
C LYS A 209 -17.64 17.47 -13.88
N VAL A 210 -17.68 17.40 -12.54
CA VAL A 210 -17.63 18.59 -11.67
C VAL A 210 -16.33 19.37 -11.91
N GLN A 211 -15.20 18.68 -11.96
CA GLN A 211 -13.91 19.31 -12.25
C GLN A 211 -13.89 19.98 -13.64
N SER A 212 -14.46 19.32 -14.66
CA SER A 212 -14.56 19.91 -16.00
C SER A 212 -15.43 21.17 -16.02
N VAL A 213 -16.58 21.17 -15.33
CA VAL A 213 -17.42 22.38 -15.22
C VAL A 213 -16.70 23.51 -14.51
N LEU A 214 -15.97 23.21 -13.42
CA LEU A 214 -15.17 24.22 -12.72
C LEU A 214 -14.05 24.77 -13.61
N GLN A 215 -13.32 23.90 -14.30
CA GLN A 215 -12.23 24.28 -15.19
C GLN A 215 -12.75 25.15 -16.34
N GLU A 216 -13.82 24.74 -17.01
CA GLU A 216 -14.49 25.48 -18.09
C GLU A 216 -14.94 26.88 -17.61
N THR A 217 -15.57 26.94 -16.42
CA THR A 217 -16.03 28.19 -15.81
C THR A 217 -14.88 29.14 -15.50
N ILE A 218 -13.79 28.64 -14.93
CA ILE A 218 -12.60 29.46 -14.60
C ILE A 218 -11.89 29.92 -15.88
N GLN A 219 -11.73 29.04 -16.86
CA GLN A 219 -11.06 29.31 -18.12
C GLN A 219 -11.79 30.39 -18.93
N HIS A 220 -13.13 30.37 -18.94
CA HIS A 220 -13.97 31.31 -19.68
C HIS A 220 -14.59 32.40 -18.79
N ARG A 221 -14.03 32.65 -17.59
CA ARG A 221 -14.60 33.60 -16.62
C ARG A 221 -14.90 34.98 -17.18
N MET A 222 -14.08 35.47 -18.12
CA MET A 222 -14.26 36.79 -18.73
C MET A 222 -15.49 36.82 -19.62
N LEU A 223 -15.69 35.78 -20.43
CA LEU A 223 -16.86 35.62 -21.27
C LEU A 223 -18.14 35.53 -20.44
N ILE A 224 -18.12 34.69 -19.40
CA ILE A 224 -19.26 34.48 -18.48
C ILE A 224 -19.64 35.79 -17.80
N LYS A 225 -18.65 36.58 -17.37
CA LYS A 225 -18.87 37.89 -16.76
C LYS A 225 -19.46 38.90 -17.76
N THR A 226 -18.97 38.94 -18.99
CA THR A 226 -19.47 39.80 -20.05
C THR A 226 -20.90 39.47 -20.46
N LEU A 227 -21.26 38.19 -20.44
CA LEU A 227 -22.61 37.71 -20.75
C LEU A 227 -23.54 37.71 -19.53
N GLU A 228 -23.10 38.19 -18.37
CA GLU A 228 -23.85 38.18 -17.09
C GLU A 228 -24.43 36.81 -16.70
N SER A 229 -23.79 35.72 -17.18
CA SER A 229 -24.27 34.34 -17.04
C SER A 229 -23.78 33.62 -15.76
N ASN A 230 -23.41 34.38 -14.73
CA ASN A 230 -22.85 33.84 -13.47
C ASN A 230 -23.81 32.86 -12.79
N SER A 231 -25.11 33.24 -12.71
CA SER A 231 -26.13 32.38 -12.06
C SER A 231 -26.32 31.06 -12.79
N VAL A 232 -26.32 31.08 -14.11
CA VAL A 232 -26.46 29.88 -14.95
C VAL A 232 -25.30 28.91 -14.74
N MET A 233 -24.08 29.42 -14.64
CA MET A 233 -22.90 28.56 -14.40
C MET A 233 -22.88 28.00 -12.98
N VAL A 234 -23.31 28.77 -11.98
CA VAL A 234 -23.44 28.29 -10.60
C VAL A 234 -24.52 27.23 -10.51
N GLU A 235 -25.69 27.41 -11.14
CA GLU A 235 -26.77 26.43 -11.19
C GLU A 235 -26.32 25.14 -11.91
N ARG A 236 -25.60 25.24 -13.05
CA ARG A 236 -25.03 24.09 -13.74
C ARG A 236 -24.07 23.30 -12.85
N LEU A 237 -23.22 24.00 -12.07
CA LEU A 237 -22.32 23.39 -11.11
C LEU A 237 -23.11 22.69 -10.01
N GLU A 238 -24.12 23.36 -9.41
CA GLU A 238 -24.97 22.81 -8.36
C GLU A 238 -25.66 21.53 -8.82
N ASN A 239 -26.24 21.52 -10.01
CA ASN A 239 -26.88 20.35 -10.60
C ASN A 239 -25.92 19.18 -10.76
N THR A 240 -24.68 19.44 -11.22
CA THR A 240 -23.65 18.41 -11.35
C THR A 240 -23.17 17.91 -9.98
N GLN A 241 -23.08 18.78 -8.99
CA GLN A 241 -22.74 18.43 -7.61
C GLN A 241 -23.85 17.62 -6.93
N CYS A 242 -25.13 17.92 -7.22
CA CYS A 242 -26.27 17.12 -6.75
C CYS A 242 -26.20 15.68 -7.31
N GLU A 243 -25.83 15.53 -8.60
CA GLU A 243 -25.59 14.19 -9.17
C GLU A 243 -24.45 13.47 -8.45
N LEU A 244 -23.32 14.15 -8.25
CA LEU A 244 -22.19 13.61 -7.50
C LEU A 244 -22.59 13.17 -6.10
N ARG A 245 -23.29 14.02 -5.37
CA ARG A 245 -23.80 13.73 -4.02
C ARG A 245 -24.63 12.46 -3.99
N SER A 246 -25.54 12.27 -4.96
CA SER A 246 -26.38 11.08 -5.04
C SER A 246 -25.56 9.80 -5.23
N LYS A 247 -24.52 9.84 -6.08
CA LYS A 247 -23.60 8.71 -6.30
C LYS A 247 -22.74 8.42 -5.06
N VAL A 248 -22.25 9.47 -4.38
CA VAL A 248 -21.48 9.36 -3.14
C VAL A 248 -22.33 8.73 -2.04
N VAL A 249 -23.58 9.20 -1.85
CA VAL A 249 -24.51 8.63 -0.85
C VAL A 249 -24.73 7.15 -1.13
N ARG A 250 -25.03 6.77 -2.38
CA ARG A 250 -25.24 5.38 -2.78
C ARG A 250 -24.02 4.50 -2.50
N LYS A 251 -22.81 4.98 -2.83
CA LYS A 251 -21.55 4.32 -2.51
C LYS A 251 -21.36 4.18 -1.01
N THR A 252 -21.63 5.25 -0.24
CA THR A 252 -21.46 5.27 1.21
C THR A 252 -22.41 4.30 1.90
N ILE A 253 -23.70 4.29 1.57
CA ILE A 253 -24.68 3.33 2.12
C ILE A 253 -24.19 1.88 1.86
N PHE A 254 -23.78 1.59 0.64
CA PHE A 254 -23.26 0.26 0.30
C PHE A 254 -21.98 -0.07 1.08
N SER A 255 -21.06 0.89 1.24
CA SER A 255 -19.83 0.73 2.01
C SER A 255 -20.12 0.47 3.50
N VAL A 256 -21.01 1.26 4.10
CA VAL A 256 -21.42 1.10 5.51
C VAL A 256 -22.05 -0.26 5.74
N PHE A 257 -23.02 -0.65 4.91
CA PHE A 257 -23.65 -1.96 5.04
C PHE A 257 -22.65 -3.11 4.92
N SER A 258 -21.74 -3.02 3.98
CA SER A 258 -20.71 -4.05 3.76
C SER A 258 -19.69 -4.14 4.89
N ASN A 259 -19.28 -2.98 5.42
CA ASN A 259 -18.41 -2.95 6.61
C ASN A 259 -19.14 -3.52 7.84
N LEU A 260 -20.45 -3.25 7.97
CA LEU A 260 -21.28 -3.81 9.04
C LEU A 260 -21.31 -5.34 8.95
N VAL A 261 -21.59 -5.90 7.78
CA VAL A 261 -21.60 -7.36 7.56
C VAL A 261 -20.23 -7.99 7.89
N LEU A 262 -19.14 -7.35 7.44
CA LEU A 262 -17.79 -7.85 7.73
C LEU A 262 -17.48 -7.78 9.24
N ASN A 263 -17.77 -6.66 9.88
CA ASN A 263 -17.53 -6.49 11.32
C ASN A 263 -18.40 -7.43 12.15
N PHE A 264 -19.65 -7.66 11.75
CA PHE A 264 -20.53 -8.62 12.39
C PHE A 264 -19.96 -10.05 12.30
N GLY A 265 -19.42 -10.42 11.14
CA GLY A 265 -18.74 -11.72 10.98
C GLY A 265 -17.55 -11.89 11.92
N PHE A 266 -16.71 -10.87 12.08
CA PHE A 266 -15.61 -10.91 13.04
C PHE A 266 -16.10 -10.93 14.50
N ALA A 267 -17.16 -10.18 14.81
CA ALA A 267 -17.79 -10.19 16.13
C ALA A 267 -18.38 -11.57 16.47
N LEU A 268 -19.02 -12.23 15.51
CA LEU A 268 -19.48 -13.62 15.69
C LEU A 268 -18.31 -14.57 15.95
N GLY A 269 -17.21 -14.45 15.21
CA GLY A 269 -16.01 -15.25 15.46
C GLY A 269 -15.44 -15.04 16.87
N TYR A 270 -15.43 -13.80 17.35
CA TYR A 270 -15.04 -13.48 18.72
C TYR A 270 -16.01 -14.07 19.75
N LEU A 271 -17.32 -13.99 19.51
CA LEU A 271 -18.36 -14.52 20.39
C LEU A 271 -18.28 -16.07 20.48
N VAL A 272 -18.04 -16.74 19.37
CA VAL A 272 -17.80 -18.22 19.34
C VAL A 272 -16.57 -18.56 20.16
N ALA A 273 -15.48 -17.80 20.01
CA ALA A 273 -14.27 -17.98 20.77
C ALA A 273 -14.50 -17.75 22.29
N PHE A 274 -15.26 -16.71 22.63
CA PHE A 274 -15.62 -16.43 24.00
C PHE A 274 -16.46 -17.57 24.63
N LEU A 275 -17.51 -18.01 23.92
CA LEU A 275 -18.36 -19.10 24.39
C LEU A 275 -17.53 -20.39 24.62
N TRP A 276 -16.65 -20.72 23.67
CA TRP A 276 -15.76 -21.89 23.80
C TRP A 276 -14.84 -21.78 25.01
N ALA A 277 -14.20 -20.60 25.19
CA ALA A 277 -13.31 -20.36 26.31
C ALA A 277 -14.07 -20.42 27.65
N ALA A 278 -15.30 -19.89 27.71
CA ALA A 278 -16.16 -19.91 28.89
C ALA A 278 -16.57 -21.35 29.27
N VAL A 279 -16.95 -22.17 28.28
CA VAL A 279 -17.26 -23.58 28.49
C VAL A 279 -16.04 -24.36 28.99
N ARG A 280 -14.86 -24.12 28.44
CA ARG A 280 -13.61 -24.74 28.90
C ARG A 280 -13.22 -24.29 30.30
N MET A 281 -13.47 -23.03 30.62
CA MET A 281 -13.23 -22.51 31.97
C MET A 281 -14.20 -23.11 33.00
N SER A 282 -15.49 -23.24 32.67
CA SER A 282 -16.47 -23.88 33.54
C SER A 282 -16.18 -25.36 33.77
N ALA A 283 -15.55 -26.05 32.80
CA ALA A 283 -15.08 -27.41 32.91
C ALA A 283 -13.73 -27.55 33.66
N GLY A 284 -13.16 -26.45 34.17
CA GLY A 284 -11.89 -26.45 34.91
C GLY A 284 -10.64 -26.68 34.03
N SER A 285 -10.78 -26.77 32.72
CA SER A 285 -9.69 -27.07 31.80
C SER A 285 -8.92 -25.82 31.32
N LEU A 286 -9.40 -24.62 31.63
CA LEU A 286 -8.80 -23.35 31.28
C LEU A 286 -8.86 -22.37 32.47
N THR A 287 -7.76 -21.68 32.73
CA THR A 287 -7.69 -20.62 33.76
C THR A 287 -8.31 -19.30 33.25
N PHE A 288 -8.61 -18.38 34.15
CA PHE A 288 -9.12 -17.06 33.77
C PHE A 288 -8.10 -16.26 32.94
N GLY A 289 -6.80 -16.36 33.30
CA GLY A 289 -5.72 -15.80 32.48
C GLY A 289 -5.59 -16.49 31.13
N GLY A 290 -5.82 -17.80 31.07
CA GLY A 290 -5.89 -18.56 29.82
C GLY A 290 -7.01 -18.07 28.91
N MET A 291 -8.21 -17.80 29.44
CA MET A 291 -9.34 -17.24 28.68
C MET A 291 -9.00 -15.87 28.11
N THR A 292 -8.40 -14.97 28.89
CA THR A 292 -8.04 -13.62 28.43
C THR A 292 -6.96 -13.66 27.36
N ALA A 293 -5.92 -14.49 27.51
CA ALA A 293 -4.90 -14.68 26.48
C ALA A 293 -5.49 -15.22 25.18
N PHE A 294 -6.41 -16.17 25.28
CA PHE A 294 -7.10 -16.76 24.18
C PHE A 294 -7.87 -15.72 23.35
N LEU A 295 -8.66 -14.86 23.99
CA LEU A 295 -9.41 -13.80 23.33
C LEU A 295 -8.49 -12.74 22.69
N GLN A 296 -7.36 -12.42 23.32
CA GLN A 296 -6.36 -11.54 22.75
C GLN A 296 -5.72 -12.14 21.48
N LEU A 297 -5.40 -13.45 21.49
CA LEU A 297 -4.83 -14.13 20.32
C LEU A 297 -5.81 -14.16 19.15
N VAL A 298 -7.11 -14.40 19.42
CA VAL A 298 -8.15 -14.33 18.38
C VAL A 298 -8.16 -12.96 17.71
N ASN A 299 -8.10 -11.86 18.47
CA ASN A 299 -8.03 -10.51 17.92
C ASN A 299 -6.73 -10.28 17.13
N LYS A 300 -5.59 -10.82 17.61
CA LYS A 300 -4.29 -10.71 16.91
C LYS A 300 -4.25 -11.52 15.60
N ILE A 301 -5.10 -12.52 15.43
CA ILE A 301 -5.27 -13.25 14.16
C ILE A 301 -6.22 -12.51 13.22
N GLN A 302 -7.33 -11.98 13.72
CA GLN A 302 -8.35 -11.33 12.90
C GLN A 302 -7.88 -9.97 12.35
N GLY A 303 -7.14 -9.18 13.13
CA GLY A 303 -6.61 -7.87 12.73
C GLY A 303 -5.76 -7.92 11.45
N PRO A 304 -4.67 -8.71 11.43
CA PRO A 304 -3.84 -8.95 10.25
C PRO A 304 -4.61 -9.42 9.02
N ALA A 305 -5.58 -10.32 9.20
CA ALA A 305 -6.38 -10.83 8.09
C ALA A 305 -7.12 -9.71 7.32
N ARG A 306 -7.61 -8.68 8.02
CA ARG A 306 -8.23 -7.51 7.39
C ARG A 306 -7.23 -6.68 6.57
N ASN A 307 -6.00 -6.58 7.02
CA ASN A 307 -4.95 -5.77 6.37
C ASN A 307 -4.38 -6.45 5.12
N LEU A 308 -4.31 -7.78 5.08
CA LEU A 308 -3.84 -8.52 3.91
C LEU A 308 -4.66 -8.23 2.65
N ALA A 309 -5.96 -7.95 2.79
CA ALA A 309 -6.81 -7.57 1.65
C ALA A 309 -6.40 -6.24 0.97
N LYS A 310 -5.73 -5.34 1.70
CA LYS A 310 -5.26 -4.04 1.18
C LYS A 310 -3.95 -4.15 0.40
N LEU A 311 -3.24 -5.27 0.50
CA LEU A 311 -1.95 -5.45 -0.19
C LEU A 311 -2.11 -5.59 -1.71
N VAL A 312 -3.21 -6.19 -2.18
CA VAL A 312 -3.41 -6.42 -3.62
C VAL A 312 -3.41 -5.11 -4.43
N PRO A 313 -4.15 -4.04 -4.05
CA PRO A 313 -4.05 -2.75 -4.73
C PRO A 313 -2.65 -2.12 -4.64
N ALA A 314 -1.96 -2.27 -3.51
CA ALA A 314 -0.61 -1.75 -3.34
C ALA A 314 0.39 -2.39 -4.31
N PHE A 315 0.33 -3.72 -4.50
CA PHE A 315 1.14 -4.43 -5.50
C PHE A 315 0.88 -3.96 -6.92
N VAL A 316 -0.40 -3.83 -7.31
CA VAL A 316 -0.76 -3.34 -8.65
C VAL A 316 -0.24 -1.92 -8.87
N GLY A 317 -0.40 -1.04 -7.89
CA GLY A 317 0.07 0.33 -7.98
C GLY A 317 1.59 0.42 -8.16
N VAL A 318 2.34 -0.35 -7.35
CA VAL A 318 3.82 -0.36 -7.45
C VAL A 318 4.30 -0.92 -8.78
N PHE A 319 3.66 -1.95 -9.34
CA PHE A 319 4.05 -2.47 -10.65
C PHE A 319 3.81 -1.43 -11.74
N THR A 320 2.71 -0.68 -11.69
CA THR A 320 2.45 0.42 -12.63
C THR A 320 3.48 1.54 -12.48
N ALA A 321 3.81 1.94 -11.24
CA ALA A 321 4.84 2.94 -10.98
C ALA A 321 6.24 2.47 -11.44
N ALA A 322 6.59 1.22 -11.18
CA ALA A 322 7.84 0.63 -11.62
C ALA A 322 7.95 0.59 -13.16
N GLU A 323 6.87 0.23 -13.85
CA GLU A 323 6.79 0.25 -15.32
C GLU A 323 7.09 1.63 -15.88
N ARG A 324 6.46 2.69 -15.35
CA ARG A 324 6.68 4.07 -15.77
C ARG A 324 8.11 4.56 -15.50
N LEU A 325 8.70 4.14 -14.38
CA LEU A 325 10.10 4.48 -14.07
C LEU A 325 11.08 3.71 -14.95
N MET A 326 10.77 2.47 -15.31
CA MET A 326 11.57 1.70 -16.27
C MET A 326 11.55 2.33 -17.66
N GLU A 327 10.41 2.86 -18.10
CA GLU A 327 10.32 3.61 -19.37
C GLU A 327 11.27 4.82 -19.38
N LEU A 328 11.44 5.52 -18.27
CA LEU A 328 12.42 6.61 -18.15
C LEU A 328 13.88 6.09 -18.23
N GLU A 329 14.13 4.88 -17.70
CA GLU A 329 15.46 4.25 -17.78
C GLU A 329 15.79 3.67 -19.16
N GLU A 330 14.82 3.43 -20.04
CA GLU A 330 15.02 2.88 -21.39
C GLU A 330 15.58 3.91 -22.38
N ASN A 331 15.42 5.20 -22.11
CA ASN A 331 15.98 6.23 -22.99
C ASN A 331 17.51 6.03 -23.13
N PRO A 332 18.06 5.99 -24.34
CA PRO A 332 19.49 5.88 -24.55
C PRO A 332 20.21 7.05 -23.89
N LEU A 333 21.42 6.79 -23.37
CA LEU A 333 22.26 7.85 -22.82
C LEU A 333 23.05 8.50 -23.93
N GLU A 334 23.29 9.80 -23.81
CA GLU A 334 24.21 10.51 -24.68
C GLU A 334 25.62 9.91 -24.57
N GLU A 335 26.27 9.71 -25.72
CA GLU A 335 27.69 9.33 -25.74
C GLU A 335 28.52 10.51 -25.25
N GLN A 336 29.09 10.37 -24.09
CA GLN A 336 30.03 11.35 -23.52
C GLN A 336 31.41 11.05 -24.09
N GLY A 337 31.90 11.90 -25.01
CA GLY A 337 33.31 11.89 -25.39
C GLY A 337 34.24 12.34 -24.23
N GLU A 338 35.55 12.17 -24.43
CA GLU A 338 36.49 12.74 -23.47
C GLU A 338 36.38 14.26 -23.45
N PRO A 339 36.41 14.90 -22.24
CA PRO A 339 36.35 16.34 -22.15
C PRO A 339 37.58 16.95 -22.90
N ILE A 340 37.29 17.83 -23.86
CA ILE A 340 38.30 18.57 -24.60
C ILE A 340 38.39 19.94 -23.92
N GLU A 341 39.59 20.29 -23.45
CA GLU A 341 39.90 21.66 -23.03
C GLU A 341 39.99 22.55 -24.28
N ILE A 342 39.11 23.55 -24.35
CA ILE A 342 39.06 24.47 -25.45
C ILE A 342 39.75 25.78 -25.00
N ASP A 343 40.90 26.06 -25.61
CA ASP A 343 41.57 27.37 -25.39
C ASP A 343 40.74 28.53 -26.00
N SER A 344 40.44 29.51 -25.17
CA SER A 344 39.67 30.67 -25.55
C SER A 344 40.51 31.71 -26.33
N PRO A 345 39.93 32.44 -27.31
CA PRO A 345 38.56 32.43 -27.83
C PRO A 345 38.36 31.48 -29.00
N CYS A 346 37.27 30.67 -28.93
CA CYS A 346 36.89 29.77 -29.99
C CYS A 346 35.78 30.30 -30.85
N GLY A 347 35.94 30.21 -32.18
CA GLY A 347 34.88 30.40 -33.15
C GLY A 347 34.23 29.07 -33.55
N ILE A 348 32.94 29.09 -33.81
CA ILE A 348 32.22 27.93 -34.35
C ILE A 348 32.06 28.16 -35.85
N ARG A 349 32.57 27.22 -36.66
CA ARG A 349 32.37 27.21 -38.13
C ARG A 349 31.64 25.93 -38.51
N LEU A 350 30.47 26.07 -39.11
CA LEU A 350 29.64 24.97 -39.58
C LEU A 350 29.71 24.91 -41.11
N GLU A 351 30.25 23.84 -41.67
CA GLU A 351 30.36 23.63 -43.13
C GLU A 351 29.66 22.32 -43.50
N GLY A 352 28.63 22.38 -44.32
CA GLY A 352 27.95 21.20 -44.86
C GLY A 352 27.25 20.34 -43.82
N VAL A 353 26.86 20.93 -42.64
CA VAL A 353 26.23 20.18 -41.60
C VAL A 353 24.75 19.99 -41.88
N SER A 354 24.31 18.76 -41.97
CA SER A 354 22.90 18.39 -42.02
C SER A 354 22.56 17.51 -40.81
N TYR A 355 21.45 17.75 -40.16
CA TYR A 355 20.94 16.95 -39.10
C TYR A 355 19.46 16.61 -39.32
N ALA A 356 19.12 15.35 -39.13
CA ALA A 356 17.75 14.91 -39.15
C ALA A 356 17.39 14.18 -37.85
N TYR A 357 16.26 14.54 -37.27
CA TYR A 357 15.73 13.80 -36.15
C TYR A 357 15.29 12.40 -36.61
N LYS A 358 15.63 11.36 -35.89
CA LYS A 358 15.15 10.01 -36.17
C LYS A 358 13.62 10.01 -36.09
N ALA A 359 12.95 9.78 -37.26
CA ALA A 359 11.51 9.60 -37.26
C ALA A 359 11.16 8.33 -36.45
N GLU A 360 10.16 8.43 -35.57
CA GLU A 360 9.57 7.23 -34.96
C GLU A 360 9.03 6.35 -36.09
N GLN A 361 9.50 5.11 -36.18
CA GLN A 361 8.76 4.08 -36.88
C GLN A 361 7.47 3.88 -36.09
N SER A 362 6.37 4.43 -36.61
CA SER A 362 5.03 4.17 -36.07
C SER A 362 4.78 2.65 -36.19
N GLU A 363 4.58 1.99 -35.06
CA GLU A 363 4.16 0.57 -35.00
C GLU A 363 2.79 0.31 -35.68
N ASP A 364 2.18 1.33 -36.29
CA ASP A 364 0.88 1.24 -36.94
C ASP A 364 0.92 0.72 -38.39
N ASP A 365 2.10 0.56 -39.02
CA ASP A 365 2.19 0.06 -40.41
C ASP A 365 2.14 -1.47 -40.54
N SER A 366 2.04 -2.22 -39.44
CA SER A 366 1.92 -3.69 -39.50
C SER A 366 0.48 -4.23 -39.51
N ALA A 367 -0.53 -3.36 -39.52
CA ALA A 367 -1.94 -3.76 -39.50
C ALA A 367 -2.70 -3.56 -40.84
N SER A 368 -2.03 -3.13 -41.91
CA SER A 368 -2.70 -2.87 -43.20
C SER A 368 -2.46 -3.93 -44.31
N ASP A 369 -1.66 -4.97 -43.99
CA ASP A 369 -1.43 -6.09 -44.94
C ASP A 369 -1.72 -7.46 -44.29
N ALA A 370 -2.96 -7.71 -43.87
CA ALA A 370 -3.48 -9.06 -43.64
C ALA A 370 -5.01 -9.09 -43.81
#